data_4b01ab935e0242903802ba9850a744cb
#
_entry.id   4b01ab935e0242903802ba9850a744cb
#
_cell.length_a   1.000
_cell.length_b   1.000
_cell.length_c   1.000
_cell.angle_alpha   90.00
_cell.angle_beta   90.00
_cell.angle_gamma   90.00
#
_symmetry.space_group_name_H-M   'P 1'
#
loop_
_entity.id
_entity.type
_entity.pdbx_description
1 polymer ?
#
loop_
_entity_poly.entity_id
_entity_poly.type
_entity_poly.pdbx_seq_one_letter_code
_entity_poly.pdbx_strand_id
1 'polypeptide(L)'
;MKRKSQAGFTLIEMIIVIVVIGIIGSMAATMLFQGAKTFVGETDRQGFVSESRSAFWRIMRDTQGQASPNDFVSSSQNSLFLKNGRNEQKDFQIEPSGALNLRIGSGAYNPLSDGIQSSSSFGFRFYDYNHNEISPLQNGLSNDQANNINLSKLDLRFVKDADTLFLSSYVYPHNFRFGKRMSYHE
;
A
#
# COMPACT_ATOMS: atom_id res chain seq x y z
N MET A 1 14.39 -62.51 49.36
CA MET A 1 13.88 -61.28 48.73
C MET A 1 14.37 -60.07 49.50
N LYS A 2 15.32 -59.29 48.94
CA LYS A 2 15.79 -58.05 49.59
C LYS A 2 14.76 -56.94 49.28
N ARG A 3 14.05 -56.43 50.31
CA ARG A 3 13.23 -55.22 50.21
C ARG A 3 14.14 -54.04 49.90
N LYS A 4 14.02 -53.43 48.75
CA LYS A 4 14.61 -52.11 48.43
C LYS A 4 13.94 -51.09 49.36
N SER A 5 14.71 -50.41 50.21
CA SER A 5 14.23 -49.28 50.97
C SER A 5 13.84 -48.17 50.00
N GLN A 6 12.58 -47.75 50.01
CA GLN A 6 12.15 -46.55 49.31
C GLN A 6 12.63 -45.36 50.14
N ALA A 7 13.59 -44.62 49.58
CA ALA A 7 14.00 -43.32 50.15
C ALA A 7 12.85 -42.31 49.84
N GLY A 8 12.27 -41.79 50.87
CA GLY A 8 11.26 -40.70 50.75
C GLY A 8 11.96 -39.36 50.45
N PHE A 9 11.31 -38.47 49.77
CA PHE A 9 11.77 -37.09 49.55
C PHE A 9 11.85 -36.31 50.87
N THR A 10 12.91 -35.52 51.02
CA THR A 10 13.05 -34.62 52.16
C THR A 10 12.23 -33.35 51.95
N LEU A 11 11.79 -32.70 53.02
CA LEU A 11 11.02 -31.45 52.94
C LEU A 11 11.79 -30.32 52.22
N ILE A 12 13.13 -30.30 52.40
CA ILE A 12 14.03 -29.33 51.75
C ILE A 12 14.08 -29.52 50.23
N GLU A 13 14.10 -30.79 49.76
CA GLU A 13 14.07 -31.14 48.34
C GLU A 13 12.79 -30.64 47.66
N MET A 14 11.64 -30.79 48.31
CA MET A 14 10.36 -30.30 47.80
C MET A 14 10.33 -28.75 47.68
N ILE A 15 10.89 -28.03 48.67
CA ILE A 15 10.98 -26.58 48.63
C ILE A 15 11.87 -26.11 47.49
N ILE A 16 13.05 -26.73 47.32
CA ILE A 16 13.97 -26.36 46.24
C ILE A 16 13.34 -26.61 44.86
N VAL A 17 12.66 -27.73 44.68
CA VAL A 17 11.96 -28.05 43.41
C VAL A 17 10.90 -27.02 43.09
N ILE A 18 10.08 -26.61 44.05
CA ILE A 18 9.02 -25.59 43.83
C ILE A 18 9.64 -24.25 43.45
N VAL A 19 10.71 -23.83 44.11
CA VAL A 19 11.41 -22.56 43.80
C VAL A 19 11.98 -22.60 42.40
N VAL A 20 12.68 -23.70 42.02
CA VAL A 20 13.27 -23.86 40.69
C VAL A 20 12.19 -23.86 39.59
N ILE A 21 11.11 -24.61 39.81
CA ILE A 21 9.99 -24.64 38.86
C ILE A 21 9.34 -23.21 38.73
N GLY A 22 9.22 -22.49 39.84
CA GLY A 22 8.70 -21.11 39.84
C GLY A 22 9.57 -20.15 38.99
N ILE A 23 10.90 -20.25 39.14
CA ILE A 23 11.83 -19.42 38.36
C ILE A 23 11.78 -19.79 36.86
N ILE A 24 11.89 -21.07 36.53
CA ILE A 24 11.84 -21.54 35.15
C ILE A 24 10.47 -21.19 34.51
N GLY A 25 9.40 -21.42 35.24
CA GLY A 25 8.03 -21.11 34.76
C GLY A 25 7.85 -19.63 34.45
N SER A 26 8.36 -18.73 35.30
CA SER A 26 8.29 -17.29 35.06
C SER A 26 9.09 -16.85 33.84
N MET A 27 10.29 -17.42 33.63
CA MET A 27 11.11 -17.14 32.45
C MET A 27 10.43 -17.66 31.16
N ALA A 28 9.88 -18.88 31.21
CA ALA A 28 9.15 -19.44 30.07
C ALA A 28 7.90 -18.62 29.71
N ALA A 29 7.14 -18.18 30.69
CA ALA A 29 5.98 -17.32 30.49
C ALA A 29 6.36 -15.98 29.82
N THR A 30 7.46 -15.37 30.26
CA THR A 30 7.95 -14.10 29.67
C THR A 30 8.37 -14.30 28.22
N MET A 31 9.11 -15.39 27.91
CA MET A 31 9.53 -15.71 26.54
C MET A 31 8.34 -15.97 25.63
N LEU A 32 7.34 -16.71 26.09
CA LEU A 32 6.10 -16.97 25.33
C LEU A 32 5.33 -15.66 25.04
N PHE A 33 5.23 -14.80 26.03
CA PHE A 33 4.55 -13.50 25.85
C PHE A 33 5.28 -12.61 24.84
N GLN A 34 6.60 -12.51 24.94
CA GLN A 34 7.40 -11.74 23.98
C GLN A 34 7.32 -12.34 22.57
N GLY A 35 7.40 -13.66 22.44
CA GLY A 35 7.24 -14.35 21.18
C GLY A 35 5.88 -14.10 20.52
N ALA A 36 4.79 -14.19 21.29
CA ALA A 36 3.45 -13.89 20.82
C ALA A 36 3.31 -12.43 20.35
N LYS A 37 3.84 -11.47 21.13
CA LYS A 37 3.82 -10.05 20.75
C LYS A 37 4.60 -9.78 19.46
N THR A 38 5.78 -10.39 19.30
CA THR A 38 6.58 -10.28 18.06
C THR A 38 5.84 -10.89 16.89
N PHE A 39 5.22 -12.06 17.05
CA PHE A 39 4.45 -12.72 15.99
C PHE A 39 3.27 -11.88 15.51
N VAL A 40 2.49 -11.29 16.44
CA VAL A 40 1.38 -10.40 16.08
C VAL A 40 1.89 -9.17 15.33
N GLY A 41 2.95 -8.52 15.84
CA GLY A 41 3.52 -7.34 15.19
C GLY A 41 4.03 -7.61 13.77
N GLU A 42 4.70 -8.74 13.55
CA GLU A 42 5.15 -9.13 12.21
C GLU A 42 4.00 -9.48 11.26
N THR A 43 2.93 -10.10 11.78
CA THR A 43 1.72 -10.38 10.98
C THR A 43 1.04 -9.09 10.53
N ASP A 44 0.88 -8.12 11.42
CA ASP A 44 0.28 -6.81 11.12
C ASP A 44 1.11 -6.04 10.09
N ARG A 45 2.45 -6.08 10.23
CA ARG A 45 3.38 -5.47 9.28
C ARG A 45 3.30 -6.12 7.90
N GLN A 46 3.23 -7.46 7.82
CA GLN A 46 3.08 -8.17 6.55
C GLN A 46 1.74 -7.83 5.89
N GLY A 47 0.66 -7.73 6.67
CA GLY A 47 -0.65 -7.27 6.20
C GLY A 47 -0.57 -5.88 5.57
N PHE A 48 0.02 -4.91 6.28
CA PHE A 48 0.22 -3.55 5.80
C PHE A 48 1.02 -3.49 4.49
N VAL A 49 2.16 -4.20 4.42
CA VAL A 49 3.00 -4.23 3.21
C VAL A 49 2.26 -4.86 2.03
N SER A 50 1.52 -5.94 2.27
CA SER A 50 0.74 -6.63 1.23
C SER A 50 -0.38 -5.76 0.68
N GLU A 51 -1.13 -5.09 1.55
CA GLU A 51 -2.21 -4.16 1.18
C GLU A 51 -1.67 -2.98 0.38
N SER A 52 -0.64 -2.31 0.88
CA SER A 52 -0.01 -1.15 0.22
C SER A 52 0.52 -1.51 -1.17
N ARG A 53 1.19 -2.65 -1.30
CA ARG A 53 1.67 -3.15 -2.60
C ARG A 53 0.52 -3.47 -3.54
N SER A 54 -0.53 -4.13 -3.06
CA SER A 54 -1.71 -4.47 -3.86
C SER A 54 -2.38 -3.21 -4.41
N ALA A 55 -2.56 -2.19 -3.58
CA ALA A 55 -3.11 -0.89 -3.96
C ALA A 55 -2.24 -0.21 -5.03
N PHE A 56 -0.92 -0.14 -4.81
CA PHE A 56 0.03 0.44 -5.75
C PHE A 56 0.04 -0.28 -7.10
N TRP A 57 0.11 -1.61 -7.11
CA TRP A 57 0.10 -2.42 -8.33
C TRP A 57 -1.20 -2.26 -9.11
N ARG A 58 -2.32 -2.10 -8.40
CA ARG A 58 -3.61 -1.85 -9.05
C ARG A 58 -3.62 -0.53 -9.79
N ILE A 59 -3.19 0.56 -9.14
CA ILE A 59 -3.09 1.88 -9.78
C ILE A 59 -2.16 1.80 -11.00
N MET A 60 -0.98 1.21 -10.83
CA MET A 60 0.00 1.09 -11.89
C MET A 60 -0.56 0.35 -13.10
N ARG A 61 -1.20 -0.80 -12.90
CA ARG A 61 -1.81 -1.59 -13.98
C ARG A 61 -2.95 -0.83 -14.67
N ASP A 62 -3.80 -0.17 -13.89
CA ASP A 62 -4.92 0.59 -14.46
C ASP A 62 -4.40 1.81 -15.24
N THR A 63 -3.33 2.46 -14.77
CA THR A 63 -2.65 3.56 -15.50
C THR A 63 -1.99 3.06 -16.79
N GLN A 64 -1.39 1.87 -16.79
CA GLN A 64 -0.84 1.26 -18.03
C GLN A 64 -1.91 1.00 -19.09
N GLY A 65 -3.15 0.73 -18.66
CA GLY A 65 -4.30 0.51 -19.53
C GLY A 65 -4.99 1.77 -20.03
N GLN A 66 -4.49 2.97 -19.71
CA GLN A 66 -5.04 4.25 -20.13
C GLN A 66 -5.20 4.32 -21.66
N ALA A 67 -6.38 4.71 -22.13
CA ALA A 67 -6.69 4.69 -23.56
C ALA A 67 -6.09 5.88 -24.31
N SER A 68 -6.17 7.07 -23.74
CA SER A 68 -5.74 8.32 -24.37
C SER A 68 -5.18 9.30 -23.33
N PRO A 69 -4.22 10.17 -23.71
CA PRO A 69 -3.76 11.25 -22.86
C PRO A 69 -4.88 12.17 -22.40
N ASN A 70 -5.90 12.42 -23.23
CA ASN A 70 -7.05 13.26 -22.90
C ASN A 70 -7.86 12.75 -21.71
N ASP A 71 -7.83 11.46 -21.45
CA ASP A 71 -8.58 10.87 -20.35
C ASP A 71 -7.93 11.16 -18.98
N PHE A 72 -6.76 11.81 -18.93
CA PHE A 72 -6.16 12.36 -17.71
C PHE A 72 -6.71 13.73 -17.32
N VAL A 73 -7.60 14.33 -18.11
CA VAL A 73 -8.23 15.62 -17.78
C VAL A 73 -8.81 15.57 -16.37
N SER A 74 -8.68 16.69 -15.63
CA SER A 74 -9.05 16.84 -14.23
C SER A 74 -8.21 16.03 -13.22
N SER A 75 -7.25 15.22 -13.68
CA SER A 75 -6.30 14.57 -12.76
C SER A 75 -5.41 15.61 -12.07
N SER A 76 -5.02 15.32 -10.85
CA SER A 76 -4.18 16.17 -10.02
C SER A 76 -3.15 15.35 -9.27
N GLN A 77 -2.40 15.97 -8.40
CA GLN A 77 -1.47 15.25 -7.53
C GLN A 77 -2.18 14.23 -6.61
N ASN A 78 -3.42 14.51 -6.18
CA ASN A 78 -4.18 13.67 -5.26
C ASN A 78 -5.34 12.91 -5.92
N SER A 79 -5.58 13.14 -7.21
CA SER A 79 -6.65 12.47 -7.95
C SER A 79 -6.17 12.03 -9.32
N LEU A 80 -6.49 10.80 -9.69
CA LEU A 80 -6.09 10.21 -10.96
C LEU A 80 -7.32 9.66 -11.66
N PHE A 81 -7.70 10.28 -12.77
CA PHE A 81 -8.80 9.85 -13.61
C PHE A 81 -8.25 9.02 -14.76
N LEU A 82 -8.78 7.81 -14.91
CA LEU A 82 -8.33 6.85 -15.90
C LEU A 82 -9.53 6.34 -16.71
N LYS A 83 -9.27 6.07 -17.99
CA LYS A 83 -10.26 5.47 -18.88
C LYS A 83 -9.55 4.45 -19.77
N ASN A 84 -9.96 3.20 -19.70
CA ASN A 84 -9.37 2.15 -20.49
C ASN A 84 -9.94 2.09 -21.92
N GLY A 85 -9.35 1.25 -22.77
CA GLY A 85 -9.80 1.05 -24.17
C GLY A 85 -11.22 0.52 -24.33
N ARG A 86 -11.86 0.05 -23.24
CA ARG A 86 -13.27 -0.37 -23.20
C ARG A 86 -14.22 0.73 -22.70
N ASN A 87 -13.73 1.95 -22.56
CA ASN A 87 -14.50 3.07 -22.03
C ASN A 87 -14.86 2.94 -20.53
N GLU A 88 -14.24 2.03 -19.79
CA GLU A 88 -14.45 1.89 -18.36
C GLU A 88 -13.63 2.95 -17.63
N GLN A 89 -14.33 3.80 -16.85
CA GLN A 89 -13.72 4.85 -16.04
C GLN A 89 -13.35 4.34 -14.66
N LYS A 90 -12.17 4.71 -14.18
CA LYS A 90 -11.67 4.45 -12.83
C LYS A 90 -11.02 5.70 -12.29
N ASP A 91 -11.45 6.11 -11.10
CA ASP A 91 -10.94 7.28 -10.44
C ASP A 91 -10.30 6.89 -9.11
N PHE A 92 -9.05 7.25 -8.95
CA PHE A 92 -8.31 7.09 -7.70
C PHE A 92 -8.22 8.44 -7.01
N GLN A 93 -8.48 8.47 -5.71
CA GLN A 93 -8.42 9.68 -4.90
C GLN A 93 -7.67 9.44 -3.60
N ILE A 94 -6.70 10.30 -3.32
CA ILE A 94 -5.99 10.36 -2.04
C ILE A 94 -6.67 11.44 -1.21
N GLU A 95 -7.30 11.04 -0.13
CA GLU A 95 -7.94 11.98 0.79
C GLU A 95 -6.92 12.59 1.76
N PRO A 96 -7.21 13.79 2.29
CA PRO A 96 -6.38 14.38 3.34
C PRO A 96 -6.31 13.53 4.61
N SER A 97 -7.32 12.68 4.85
CA SER A 97 -7.36 11.69 5.92
C SER A 97 -6.32 10.57 5.79
N GLY A 98 -5.71 10.43 4.58
CA GLY A 98 -4.78 9.35 4.26
C GLY A 98 -5.45 8.13 3.65
N ALA A 99 -6.74 8.17 3.34
CA ALA A 99 -7.41 7.10 2.62
C ALA A 99 -7.12 7.19 1.11
N LEU A 100 -6.79 6.06 0.50
CA LEU A 100 -6.77 5.88 -0.95
C LEU A 100 -8.06 5.22 -1.37
N ASN A 101 -8.85 5.93 -2.13
CA ASN A 101 -10.15 5.48 -2.59
C ASN A 101 -10.13 5.18 -4.09
N LEU A 102 -10.97 4.22 -4.49
CA LEU A 102 -11.23 3.87 -5.87
C LEU A 102 -12.73 4.00 -6.17
N ARG A 103 -13.05 4.67 -7.27
CA ARG A 103 -14.37 4.69 -7.88
C ARG A 103 -14.32 4.03 -9.25
N ILE A 104 -15.33 3.23 -9.57
CA ILE A 104 -15.49 2.59 -10.87
C ILE A 104 -16.77 3.13 -11.51
N GLY A 105 -16.64 3.75 -12.67
CA GLY A 105 -17.73 4.42 -13.36
C GLY A 105 -18.36 5.54 -12.52
N SER A 106 -19.69 5.55 -12.44
CA SER A 106 -20.47 6.51 -11.64
C SER A 106 -20.78 6.01 -10.21
N GLY A 107 -20.15 4.94 -9.76
CA GLY A 107 -20.36 4.36 -8.43
C GLY A 107 -19.84 5.24 -7.29
N ALA A 108 -19.95 4.74 -6.06
CA ALA A 108 -19.34 5.35 -4.89
C ALA A 108 -17.84 5.10 -4.82
N TYR A 109 -17.12 5.98 -4.11
CA TYR A 109 -15.74 5.72 -3.74
C TYR A 109 -15.67 4.62 -2.67
N ASN A 110 -14.81 3.66 -2.89
CA ASN A 110 -14.54 2.56 -1.96
C ASN A 110 -13.09 2.62 -1.51
N PRO A 111 -12.80 2.39 -0.23
CA PRO A 111 -11.43 2.39 0.26
C PRO A 111 -10.63 1.25 -0.39
N LEU A 112 -9.43 1.57 -0.86
CA LEU A 112 -8.49 0.63 -1.43
C LEU A 112 -7.33 0.36 -0.48
N SER A 113 -6.91 1.37 0.27
CA SER A 113 -5.91 1.28 1.32
C SER A 113 -5.99 2.51 2.22
N ASP A 114 -5.59 2.35 3.46
CA ASP A 114 -5.45 3.43 4.42
C ASP A 114 -3.97 3.80 4.61
N GLY A 115 -3.73 4.98 5.21
CA GLY A 115 -2.39 5.39 5.62
C GLY A 115 -1.50 5.96 4.52
N ILE A 116 -2.05 6.45 3.40
CA ILE A 116 -1.25 7.25 2.46
C ILE A 116 -0.96 8.62 3.06
N GLN A 117 0.31 8.98 3.09
CA GLN A 117 0.70 10.33 3.46
C GLN A 117 0.51 11.28 2.27
N SER A 118 -0.52 12.13 2.34
CA SER A 118 -0.69 13.24 1.40
C SER A 118 0.32 14.36 1.71
N SER A 119 1.15 14.72 0.73
CA SER A 119 2.05 15.87 0.83
C SER A 119 2.40 16.38 -0.57
N SER A 120 2.94 17.59 -0.66
CA SER A 120 3.40 18.14 -1.95
C SER A 120 4.49 17.32 -2.64
N SER A 121 5.16 16.41 -1.90
CA SER A 121 6.23 15.57 -2.43
C SER A 121 5.75 14.21 -2.94
N PHE A 122 4.53 13.78 -2.57
CA PHE A 122 3.98 12.46 -2.91
C PHE A 122 2.66 12.61 -3.65
N GLY A 123 2.34 11.64 -4.49
CA GLY A 123 1.10 11.61 -5.26
C GLY A 123 1.33 11.24 -6.73
N PHE A 124 0.43 11.70 -7.57
CA PHE A 124 0.46 11.48 -9.02
C PHE A 124 1.15 12.64 -9.71
N ARG A 125 2.12 12.35 -10.58
CA ARG A 125 2.83 13.35 -11.38
C ARG A 125 2.77 12.98 -12.85
N PHE A 126 2.84 13.99 -13.70
CA PHE A 126 2.67 13.85 -15.14
C PHE A 126 3.83 14.52 -15.86
N TYR A 127 4.30 13.91 -16.94
CA TYR A 127 5.46 14.36 -17.70
C TYR A 127 5.15 14.37 -19.20
N ASP A 128 5.71 15.35 -19.90
CA ASP A 128 5.66 15.44 -21.34
C ASP A 128 6.67 14.48 -22.02
N TYR A 129 6.73 14.53 -23.34
CA TYR A 129 7.67 13.73 -24.14
C TYR A 129 9.14 14.08 -23.84
N ASN A 130 9.41 15.30 -23.42
CA ASN A 130 10.77 15.78 -23.07
C ASN A 130 11.12 15.53 -21.60
N HIS A 131 10.29 14.81 -20.85
CA HIS A 131 10.41 14.55 -19.42
C HIS A 131 10.31 15.81 -18.53
N ASN A 132 9.66 16.88 -19.02
CA ASN A 132 9.33 18.02 -18.20
C ASN A 132 8.06 17.71 -17.40
N GLU A 133 8.05 18.07 -16.12
CA GLU A 133 6.87 17.86 -15.27
C GLU A 133 5.77 18.84 -15.66
N ILE A 134 4.56 18.31 -15.88
CA ILE A 134 3.34 19.07 -16.13
C ILE A 134 2.62 19.24 -14.80
N SER A 135 2.64 20.46 -14.25
CA SER A 135 1.96 20.77 -13.00
C SER A 135 0.47 21.01 -13.25
N PRO A 136 -0.44 20.23 -12.61
CA PRO A 136 -1.87 20.45 -12.72
C PRO A 136 -2.29 21.84 -12.22
N LEU A 137 -3.32 22.41 -12.82
CA LEU A 137 -3.97 23.63 -12.33
C LEU A 137 -4.79 23.36 -11.06
N GLN A 138 -5.40 24.39 -10.47
CA GLN A 138 -6.21 24.24 -9.25
C GLN A 138 -7.34 23.21 -9.39
N ASN A 139 -7.93 23.10 -10.59
CA ASN A 139 -9.01 22.15 -10.92
C ASN A 139 -8.51 20.86 -11.59
N GLY A 140 -7.20 20.57 -11.50
CA GLY A 140 -6.57 19.46 -12.19
C GLY A 140 -6.05 19.82 -13.57
N LEU A 141 -5.63 18.81 -14.32
CA LEU A 141 -5.09 18.95 -15.68
C LEU A 141 -6.15 19.49 -16.65
N SER A 142 -5.77 20.51 -17.40
CA SER A 142 -6.59 20.99 -18.54
C SER A 142 -6.47 20.02 -19.72
N ASN A 143 -7.35 20.21 -20.74
CA ASN A 143 -7.30 19.44 -21.99
C ASN A 143 -5.94 19.56 -22.68
N ASP A 144 -5.38 20.78 -22.76
CA ASP A 144 -4.08 21.03 -23.42
C ASP A 144 -2.94 20.39 -22.62
N GLN A 145 -2.98 20.46 -21.30
CA GLN A 145 -2.00 19.79 -20.43
C GLN A 145 -2.07 18.28 -20.58
N ALA A 146 -3.29 17.71 -20.51
CA ALA A 146 -3.50 16.28 -20.64
C ALA A 146 -3.01 15.73 -21.99
N ASN A 147 -3.27 16.45 -23.09
CA ASN A 147 -2.82 16.07 -24.44
C ASN A 147 -1.30 15.93 -24.58
N ASN A 148 -0.55 16.61 -23.74
CA ASN A 148 0.91 16.60 -23.78
C ASN A 148 1.53 15.53 -22.85
N ILE A 149 0.69 14.80 -22.10
CA ILE A 149 1.20 13.74 -21.21
C ILE A 149 1.68 12.55 -22.01
N ASN A 150 2.92 12.16 -21.76
CA ASN A 150 3.52 10.96 -22.30
C ASN A 150 3.79 9.92 -21.23
N LEU A 151 4.05 10.36 -20.01
CA LEU A 151 4.49 9.51 -18.89
C LEU A 151 3.83 10.00 -17.60
N SER A 152 3.42 9.09 -16.76
CA SER A 152 3.00 9.39 -15.39
C SER A 152 3.94 8.77 -14.38
N LYS A 153 4.09 9.41 -13.23
CA LYS A 153 4.86 8.91 -12.10
C LYS A 153 3.93 8.74 -10.91
N LEU A 154 3.99 7.58 -10.32
CA LEU A 154 3.29 7.24 -9.08
C LEU A 154 4.30 7.29 -7.94
N ASP A 155 4.19 8.26 -7.04
CA ASP A 155 5.02 8.39 -5.84
C ASP A 155 4.11 8.29 -4.63
N LEU A 156 3.98 7.11 -4.04
CA LEU A 156 3.08 6.87 -2.91
C LEU A 156 3.87 6.48 -1.66
N ARG A 157 3.56 7.15 -0.56
CA ARG A 157 4.11 6.84 0.75
C ARG A 157 3.01 6.37 1.67
N PHE A 158 3.08 5.11 2.06
CA PHE A 158 2.17 4.48 3.00
C PHE A 158 2.78 4.52 4.40
N VAL A 159 1.98 4.85 5.40
CA VAL A 159 2.38 4.95 6.81
C VAL A 159 1.33 4.27 7.67
N LYS A 160 1.76 3.36 8.53
CA LYS A 160 0.91 2.73 9.54
C LYS A 160 1.72 2.58 10.82
N ASP A 161 1.28 3.23 11.87
CA ASP A 161 1.99 3.29 13.15
C ASP A 161 3.44 3.78 12.99
N ALA A 162 4.43 2.95 13.26
CA ALA A 162 5.85 3.24 13.09
C ALA A 162 6.41 2.80 11.72
N ASP A 163 5.63 2.04 10.94
CA ASP A 163 6.07 1.51 9.66
C ASP A 163 5.80 2.49 8.52
N THR A 164 6.76 2.59 7.63
CA THR A 164 6.66 3.42 6.42
C THR A 164 7.09 2.61 5.21
N LEU A 165 6.28 2.62 4.16
CA LEU A 165 6.58 2.01 2.88
C LEU A 165 6.50 3.06 1.77
N PHE A 166 7.59 3.27 1.05
CA PHE A 166 7.64 4.14 -0.12
C PHE A 166 7.65 3.30 -1.39
N LEU A 167 6.69 3.56 -2.29
CA LEU A 167 6.58 2.91 -3.59
C LEU A 167 6.56 3.98 -4.68
N SER A 168 7.48 3.86 -5.63
CA SER A 168 7.62 4.78 -6.75
C SER A 168 7.77 4.02 -8.06
N SER A 169 7.07 4.48 -9.10
CA SER A 169 7.21 3.93 -10.45
C SER A 169 6.85 4.95 -11.50
N TYR A 170 7.58 4.91 -12.61
CA TYR A 170 7.16 5.56 -13.84
C TYR A 170 6.29 4.61 -14.65
N VAL A 171 5.17 5.13 -15.13
CA VAL A 171 4.17 4.36 -15.88
C VAL A 171 3.98 4.98 -17.25
N TYR A 172 4.31 4.22 -18.29
CA TYR A 172 4.04 4.57 -19.67
C TYR A 172 2.80 3.79 -20.14
N PRO A 173 1.68 4.46 -20.46
CA PRO A 173 0.50 3.78 -20.95
C PRO A 173 0.75 3.10 -22.29
N HIS A 174 0.36 1.84 -22.41
CA HIS A 174 0.65 1.04 -23.61
C HIS A 174 0.07 1.62 -24.90
N ASN A 175 -1.10 2.26 -24.79
CA ASN A 175 -1.79 2.83 -25.96
C ASN A 175 -1.13 4.10 -26.49
N PHE A 176 -0.28 4.77 -25.71
CA PHE A 176 0.41 6.00 -26.14
C PHE A 176 1.49 5.72 -27.21
N ARG A 177 1.91 4.47 -27.37
CA ARG A 177 2.85 4.05 -28.43
C ARG A 177 2.32 4.28 -29.85
N PHE A 178 1.00 4.33 -30.01
CA PHE A 178 0.34 4.50 -31.31
C PHE A 178 0.07 5.96 -31.68
N GLY A 179 0.54 6.92 -30.86
CA GLY A 179 0.31 8.34 -31.09
C GLY A 179 -1.12 8.78 -30.77
N LYS A 180 -1.48 10.01 -31.14
CA LYS A 180 -2.84 10.52 -31.02
C LYS A 180 -3.78 9.64 -31.86
N ARG A 181 -4.93 9.28 -31.26
CA ARG A 181 -6.04 8.63 -31.98
C ARG A 181 -6.37 9.48 -33.20
N MET A 182 -6.23 8.92 -34.38
CA MET A 182 -6.54 9.66 -35.59
C MET A 182 -8.05 9.82 -35.74
N SER A 183 -8.50 11.00 -36.19
CA SER A 183 -9.91 11.38 -36.27
C SER A 183 -10.79 10.51 -37.18
N TYR A 184 -10.20 9.62 -37.98
CA TYR A 184 -10.94 8.68 -38.82
C TYR A 184 -11.29 7.34 -38.15
N HIS A 185 -11.09 7.24 -36.84
CA HIS A 185 -11.49 6.10 -36.01
C HIS A 185 -12.67 6.42 -35.08
N GLU A 186 -13.36 7.56 -35.27
CA GLU A 186 -14.64 7.86 -34.62
C GLU A 186 -15.82 7.22 -35.34
#